data_88f65ddbf68ea307e481cdd9c6ae2c05
#
_entry.id   88f65ddbf68ea307e481cdd9c6ae2c05
#
_cell.length_a   1.000
_cell.length_b   1.000
_cell.length_c   1.000
_cell.angle_alpha   90.00
_cell.angle_beta   90.00
_cell.angle_gamma   90.00
#
_symmetry.space_group_name_H-M   'P 1'
#
loop_
_entity.id
_entity.type
_entity.pdbx_description
1 polymer ?
#
loop_
_entity_poly.entity_id
_entity_poly.type
_entity_poly.pdbx_seq_one_letter_code
_entity_poly.pdbx_strand_id
1 'polypeptide(L)'
;TSPAIDNVSMVDFILRRGRDKSGINIFPAATLTRNMEGKLMTEFGLLSKKGIIGFTDATNTIQNSEIMSRIMNYASDLDVLVMQHPEDQELSKGRCISEGEISTRMGLQGIPDIAEKIIIERDLSLLGEYPCRYHISQLSSAKSIEVIKKYKKEGIKFSAGVSINNLSLNENDIGDFKTFMKVSPPLRKEDDRKALICLLYTSPSPRDWD
;
A
#
# COMPACT_ATOMS: atom_id res chain seq x y z
N THR A 1 -2.89 -6.75 12.35
CA THR A 1 -3.37 -7.59 13.47
C THR A 1 -2.42 -7.50 14.64
N SER A 2 -2.94 -7.72 15.84
CA SER A 2 -2.13 -7.89 17.05
C SER A 2 -2.52 -9.22 17.68
N PRO A 3 -1.59 -10.19 17.75
CA PRO A 3 -0.22 -10.16 17.23
C PRO A 3 -0.12 -10.14 15.70
N ALA A 4 1.08 -9.79 15.18
CA ALA A 4 1.39 -9.81 13.75
C ALA A 4 1.37 -11.24 13.19
N ILE A 5 1.04 -11.38 11.89
CA ILE A 5 1.07 -12.68 11.20
C ILE A 5 2.48 -12.88 10.61
N ASP A 6 3.46 -13.02 11.45
CA ASP A 6 4.88 -13.05 11.08
C ASP A 6 5.56 -14.43 11.22
N ASN A 7 4.79 -15.43 11.60
CA ASN A 7 5.29 -16.81 11.78
C ASN A 7 4.24 -17.84 11.37
N VAL A 8 4.71 -19.06 11.12
CA VAL A 8 3.89 -20.19 10.67
C VAL A 8 2.76 -20.53 11.65
N SER A 9 3.03 -20.49 12.95
CA SER A 9 2.03 -20.84 13.98
C SER A 9 0.83 -19.89 13.95
N MET A 10 1.08 -18.60 13.67
CA MET A 10 0.02 -17.60 13.57
C MET A 10 -0.83 -17.81 12.30
N VAL A 11 -0.20 -18.12 11.17
CA VAL A 11 -0.92 -18.46 9.93
C VAL A 11 -1.80 -19.69 10.16
N ASP A 12 -1.24 -20.79 10.71
CA ASP A 12 -1.98 -22.02 11.01
C ASP A 12 -3.15 -21.75 11.98
N PHE A 13 -2.93 -20.90 12.99
CA PHE A 13 -3.98 -20.50 13.93
C PHE A 13 -5.14 -19.79 13.23
N ILE A 14 -4.85 -18.81 12.38
CA ILE A 14 -5.89 -18.03 11.67
C ILE A 14 -6.67 -18.91 10.70
N LEU A 15 -5.99 -19.74 9.91
CA LEU A 15 -6.64 -20.65 8.98
C LEU A 15 -7.54 -21.67 9.69
N ARG A 16 -7.07 -22.24 10.80
CA ARG A 16 -7.86 -23.17 11.60
C ARG A 16 -9.09 -22.47 12.19
N ARG A 17 -8.87 -21.30 12.84
CA ARG A 17 -9.97 -20.55 13.46
C ARG A 17 -10.98 -20.07 12.42
N GLY A 18 -10.51 -19.67 11.23
CA GLY A 18 -11.37 -19.33 10.09
C GLY A 18 -12.25 -20.50 9.68
N ARG A 19 -11.68 -21.69 9.52
CA ARG A 19 -12.40 -22.91 9.18
C ARG A 19 -13.43 -23.30 10.24
N ASP A 20 -13.05 -23.22 11.53
CA ASP A 20 -13.87 -23.71 12.64
C ASP A 20 -14.98 -22.72 13.05
N LYS A 21 -14.79 -21.42 12.83
CA LYS A 21 -15.65 -20.38 13.41
C LYS A 21 -16.27 -19.44 12.38
N SER A 22 -15.85 -19.50 11.11
CA SER A 22 -16.31 -18.60 10.06
C SER A 22 -17.14 -19.35 9.02
N GLY A 23 -18.21 -18.71 8.52
CA GLY A 23 -18.97 -19.18 7.35
C GLY A 23 -18.40 -18.73 6.00
N ILE A 24 -17.20 -18.08 6.01
CA ILE A 24 -16.54 -17.54 4.82
C ILE A 24 -15.11 -18.08 4.72
N ASN A 25 -14.55 -18.07 3.51
CA ASN A 25 -13.15 -18.39 3.30
C ASN A 25 -12.26 -17.24 3.78
N ILE A 26 -11.21 -17.57 4.54
CA ILE A 26 -10.22 -16.62 5.03
C ILE A 26 -8.89 -16.88 4.34
N PHE A 27 -8.34 -15.84 3.71
CA PHE A 27 -7.05 -15.85 3.03
C PHE A 27 -6.11 -14.85 3.72
N PRO A 28 -5.23 -15.29 4.64
CA PRO A 28 -4.34 -14.41 5.35
C PRO A 28 -3.21 -13.90 4.44
N ALA A 29 -2.79 -12.65 4.65
CA ALA A 29 -1.51 -12.14 4.23
C ALA A 29 -0.55 -12.17 5.41
N ALA A 30 0.70 -12.62 5.20
CA ALA A 30 1.75 -12.56 6.21
C ALA A 30 2.45 -11.19 6.19
N THR A 31 3.23 -10.89 7.24
CA THR A 31 3.98 -9.64 7.29
C THR A 31 5.30 -9.73 6.53
N LEU A 32 5.72 -8.62 5.94
CA LEU A 32 7.03 -8.47 5.30
C LEU A 32 8.15 -8.54 6.33
N THR A 33 7.93 -7.90 7.49
CA THR A 33 8.91 -7.85 8.56
C THR A 33 8.33 -8.33 9.88
N ARG A 34 9.20 -8.81 10.77
CA ARG A 34 8.82 -9.24 12.11
C ARG A 34 8.16 -8.09 12.87
N ASN A 35 7.02 -8.36 13.50
CA ASN A 35 6.19 -7.40 14.20
C ASN A 35 5.79 -6.16 13.36
N MET A 36 5.97 -6.19 12.04
CA MET A 36 5.76 -5.04 11.14
C MET A 36 6.63 -3.82 11.50
N GLU A 37 7.88 -4.06 11.97
CA GLU A 37 8.80 -2.99 12.40
C GLU A 37 9.68 -2.43 11.27
N GLY A 38 9.63 -3.00 10.07
CA GLY A 38 10.45 -2.58 8.93
C GLY A 38 11.96 -2.87 9.08
N LYS A 39 12.36 -3.78 10.01
CA LYS A 39 13.76 -4.05 10.36
C LYS A 39 14.27 -5.41 9.93
N LEU A 40 13.55 -6.46 10.25
CA LEU A 40 13.94 -7.85 10.01
C LEU A 40 12.89 -8.54 9.16
N MET A 41 13.27 -9.11 8.03
CA MET A 41 12.38 -9.90 7.18
C MET A 41 11.83 -11.10 7.93
N THR A 42 10.59 -11.48 7.60
CA THR A 42 9.98 -12.74 8.03
C THR A 42 10.50 -13.91 7.17
N GLU A 43 10.13 -15.12 7.54
CA GLU A 43 10.59 -16.34 6.86
C GLU A 43 9.69 -16.67 5.66
N PHE A 44 9.85 -15.93 4.57
CA PHE A 44 9.03 -16.02 3.36
C PHE A 44 8.92 -17.46 2.83
N GLY A 45 10.04 -18.19 2.78
CA GLY A 45 10.06 -19.56 2.27
C GLY A 45 9.22 -20.55 3.07
N LEU A 46 9.04 -20.34 4.38
CA LEU A 46 8.17 -21.15 5.22
C LEU A 46 6.71 -20.67 5.13
N LEU A 47 6.51 -19.36 5.17
CA LEU A 47 5.19 -18.74 5.16
C LEU A 47 4.47 -18.94 3.81
N SER A 48 5.18 -18.83 2.68
CA SER A 48 4.61 -19.01 1.34
C SER A 48 3.97 -20.39 1.13
N LYS A 49 4.48 -21.43 1.82
CA LYS A 49 3.94 -22.79 1.76
C LYS A 49 2.67 -23.00 2.59
N LYS A 50 2.19 -21.98 3.30
CA LYS A 50 1.09 -22.09 4.26
C LYS A 50 -0.25 -21.54 3.75
N GLY A 51 -0.38 -21.27 2.46
CA GLY A 51 -1.64 -20.81 1.86
C GLY A 51 -1.95 -19.34 2.13
N ILE A 52 -0.93 -18.52 2.34
CA ILE A 52 -1.07 -17.06 2.36
C ILE A 52 -1.20 -16.50 0.94
N ILE A 53 -1.85 -15.35 0.80
CA ILE A 53 -2.05 -14.70 -0.51
C ILE A 53 -0.93 -13.74 -0.89
N GLY A 54 -0.10 -13.35 0.06
CA GLY A 54 1.01 -12.39 -0.15
C GLY A 54 1.54 -11.86 1.17
N PHE A 55 2.42 -10.88 1.06
CA PHE A 55 3.11 -10.27 2.19
C PHE A 55 2.85 -8.77 2.26
N THR A 56 2.59 -8.24 3.46
CA THR A 56 2.35 -6.81 3.69
C THR A 56 2.54 -6.43 5.15
N ASP A 57 3.17 -5.30 5.42
CA ASP A 57 3.18 -4.70 6.76
C ASP A 57 1.99 -3.73 6.99
N ALA A 58 0.91 -3.95 6.22
CA ALA A 58 -0.31 -3.14 6.26
C ALA A 58 -0.02 -1.65 6.02
N THR A 59 -0.30 -0.79 6.99
CA THR A 59 -0.03 0.67 6.90
C THR A 59 1.40 1.05 7.27
N ASN A 60 2.23 0.09 7.72
CA ASN A 60 3.63 0.34 8.04
C ASN A 60 4.48 0.16 6.78
N THR A 61 4.85 1.26 6.17
CA THR A 61 5.72 1.26 4.98
C THR A 61 7.14 0.83 5.33
N ILE A 62 7.75 -0.02 4.54
CA ILE A 62 9.19 -0.32 4.66
C ILE A 62 9.98 0.92 4.24
N GLN A 63 10.56 1.63 5.19
CA GLN A 63 11.31 2.87 4.94
C GLN A 63 12.73 2.62 4.42
N ASN A 64 13.36 1.55 4.87
CA ASN A 64 14.74 1.21 4.50
C ASN A 64 14.81 0.55 3.12
N SER A 65 15.51 1.19 2.18
CA SER A 65 15.64 0.72 0.80
C SER A 65 16.44 -0.59 0.69
N GLU A 66 17.43 -0.84 1.57
CA GLU A 66 18.19 -2.09 1.60
C GLU A 66 17.29 -3.26 2.01
N ILE A 67 16.44 -3.07 3.01
CA ILE A 67 15.49 -4.09 3.44
C ILE A 67 14.49 -4.36 2.33
N MET A 68 13.98 -3.30 1.67
CA MET A 68 13.02 -3.45 0.57
C MET A 68 13.63 -4.18 -0.63
N SER A 69 14.88 -3.89 -1.01
CA SER A 69 15.57 -4.59 -2.09
C SER A 69 15.76 -6.08 -1.78
N ARG A 70 16.13 -6.42 -0.55
CA ARG A 70 16.23 -7.83 -0.10
C ARG A 70 14.89 -8.54 -0.14
N ILE A 71 13.81 -7.86 0.29
CA ILE A 71 12.44 -8.37 0.24
C ILE A 71 12.06 -8.68 -1.22
N MET A 72 12.26 -7.74 -2.15
CA MET A 72 11.91 -7.92 -3.55
C MET A 72 12.71 -9.04 -4.21
N ASN A 73 14.03 -9.07 -3.99
CA ASN A 73 14.88 -10.12 -4.52
C ASN A 73 14.44 -11.51 -4.04
N TYR A 74 14.18 -11.66 -2.74
CA TYR A 74 13.74 -12.95 -2.19
C TYR A 74 12.31 -13.32 -2.61
N ALA A 75 11.43 -12.32 -2.78
CA ALA A 75 10.08 -12.51 -3.29
C ALA A 75 10.07 -12.98 -4.76
N SER A 76 11.03 -12.51 -5.56
CA SER A 76 11.21 -12.94 -6.95
C SER A 76 11.47 -14.43 -7.04
N ASP A 77 12.38 -14.97 -6.22
CA ASP A 77 12.73 -16.40 -6.21
C ASP A 77 11.56 -17.31 -5.82
N LEU A 78 10.63 -16.80 -5.02
CA LEU A 78 9.48 -17.55 -4.50
C LEU A 78 8.16 -17.29 -5.24
N ASP A 79 8.16 -16.38 -6.23
CA ASP A 79 6.95 -15.89 -6.94
C ASP A 79 5.82 -15.45 -5.99
N VAL A 80 6.16 -14.78 -4.90
CA VAL A 80 5.18 -14.30 -3.92
C VAL A 80 4.83 -12.84 -4.16
N LEU A 81 3.60 -12.47 -3.78
CA LEU A 81 3.10 -11.10 -3.92
C LEU A 81 3.57 -10.24 -2.73
N VAL A 82 4.22 -9.12 -3.04
CA VAL A 82 4.56 -8.05 -2.09
C VAL A 82 3.56 -6.92 -2.25
N MET A 83 2.90 -6.53 -1.15
CA MET A 83 1.96 -5.42 -1.12
C MET A 83 2.46 -4.34 -0.17
N GLN A 84 2.61 -3.11 -0.64
CA GLN A 84 3.11 -1.99 0.16
C GLN A 84 2.12 -0.84 0.19
N HIS A 85 1.88 -0.30 1.38
CA HIS A 85 1.25 1.01 1.55
C HIS A 85 2.32 2.09 1.34
N PRO A 86 2.20 2.96 0.31
CA PRO A 86 3.28 3.88 -0.04
C PRO A 86 3.17 5.19 0.74
N GLU A 87 3.80 5.28 1.89
CA GLU A 87 3.83 6.50 2.71
C GLU A 87 5.19 6.67 3.39
N ASP A 88 5.85 7.79 3.14
CA ASP A 88 7.04 8.18 3.92
C ASP A 88 6.61 8.57 5.33
N GLN A 89 7.04 7.77 6.32
CA GLN A 89 6.61 7.91 7.70
C GLN A 89 7.16 9.17 8.38
N GLU A 90 8.34 9.66 8.01
CA GLU A 90 8.89 10.87 8.60
C GLU A 90 8.16 12.12 8.09
N LEU A 91 7.75 12.13 6.82
CA LEU A 91 6.94 13.19 6.25
C LEU A 91 5.47 13.16 6.73
N SER A 92 4.99 12.02 7.20
CA SER A 92 3.59 11.85 7.63
C SER A 92 3.41 11.86 9.14
N LYS A 93 4.49 11.74 9.90
CA LYS A 93 4.48 11.59 11.35
C LYS A 93 3.73 12.72 12.05
N GLY A 94 2.74 12.35 12.87
CA GLY A 94 1.93 13.30 13.65
C GLY A 94 0.94 14.12 12.82
N ARG A 95 0.81 13.84 11.52
CA ARG A 95 -0.08 14.54 10.61
C ARG A 95 -1.37 13.75 10.36
N CYS A 96 -2.42 14.42 9.92
CA CYS A 96 -3.74 13.77 9.84
C CYS A 96 -4.62 14.17 8.65
N ILE A 97 -4.16 15.08 7.81
CA ILE A 97 -4.89 15.66 6.69
C ILE A 97 -3.93 15.86 5.51
N SER A 98 -4.42 16.03 4.29
CA SER A 98 -3.59 16.44 3.16
C SER A 98 -3.01 17.85 3.36
N GLU A 99 -1.76 18.06 2.96
CA GLU A 99 -1.15 19.39 2.99
C GLU A 99 -1.80 20.29 1.92
N GLY A 100 -2.25 21.47 2.33
CA GLY A 100 -2.88 22.42 1.43
C GLY A 100 -3.59 23.55 2.14
N GLU A 101 -4.47 24.23 1.42
CA GLU A 101 -5.23 25.36 1.94
C GLU A 101 -6.13 24.96 3.12
N ILE A 102 -6.79 23.81 3.01
CA ILE A 102 -7.71 23.31 4.06
C ILE A 102 -6.94 23.04 5.36
N SER A 103 -5.82 22.33 5.29
CA SER A 103 -4.99 22.05 6.48
C SER A 103 -4.48 23.34 7.14
N THR A 104 -4.04 24.31 6.34
CA THR A 104 -3.58 25.61 6.83
C THR A 104 -4.73 26.36 7.51
N ARG A 105 -5.90 26.43 6.90
CA ARG A 105 -7.07 27.11 7.47
C ARG A 105 -7.54 26.47 8.78
N MET A 106 -7.41 25.14 8.89
CA MET A 106 -7.77 24.38 10.09
C MET A 106 -6.66 24.40 11.17
N GLY A 107 -5.50 24.97 10.89
CA GLY A 107 -4.34 24.94 11.81
C GLY A 107 -3.77 23.54 12.03
N LEU A 108 -3.98 22.60 11.07
CA LEU A 108 -3.51 21.23 11.14
C LEU A 108 -2.26 21.03 10.27
N GLN A 109 -1.35 20.20 10.74
CA GLN A 109 -0.21 19.78 9.93
C GLN A 109 -0.65 18.81 8.87
N GLY A 110 -0.34 19.13 7.60
CA GLY A 110 -0.72 18.32 6.43
C GLY A 110 0.35 17.31 6.03
N ILE A 111 -0.10 16.17 5.49
CA ILE A 111 0.74 15.14 4.86
C ILE A 111 0.98 15.58 3.42
N PRO A 112 2.23 15.90 3.02
CA PRO A 112 2.51 16.29 1.65
C PRO A 112 2.29 15.12 0.68
N ASP A 113 1.86 15.42 -0.53
CA ASP A 113 1.64 14.41 -1.58
C ASP A 113 2.96 13.72 -2.01
N ILE A 114 4.09 14.40 -1.85
CA ILE A 114 5.41 13.85 -2.10
C ILE A 114 5.75 12.65 -1.19
N ALA A 115 5.13 12.54 -0.01
CA ALA A 115 5.34 11.41 0.90
C ALA A 115 4.95 10.07 0.26
N GLU A 116 3.89 10.06 -0.54
CA GLU A 116 3.46 8.90 -1.33
C GLU A 116 4.36 8.69 -2.54
N LYS A 117 4.63 9.76 -3.29
CA LYS A 117 5.42 9.73 -4.53
C LYS A 117 6.81 9.15 -4.31
N ILE A 118 7.54 9.59 -3.28
CA ILE A 118 8.92 9.15 -2.99
C ILE A 118 8.98 7.64 -2.79
N ILE A 119 8.07 7.08 -2.02
CA ILE A 119 8.04 5.63 -1.76
C ILE A 119 7.73 4.86 -3.04
N ILE A 120 6.75 5.30 -3.83
CA ILE A 120 6.41 4.66 -5.10
C ILE A 120 7.58 4.70 -6.08
N GLU A 121 8.23 5.85 -6.24
CA GLU A 121 9.35 6.00 -7.17
C GLU A 121 10.55 5.14 -6.75
N ARG A 122 10.86 5.08 -5.45
CA ARG A 122 11.86 4.18 -4.89
C ARG A 122 11.54 2.71 -5.18
N ASP A 123 10.32 2.29 -4.85
CA ASP A 123 9.93 0.89 -4.96
C ASP A 123 9.87 0.43 -6.43
N LEU A 124 9.36 1.26 -7.33
CA LEU A 124 9.35 0.94 -8.76
C LEU A 124 10.76 0.94 -9.38
N SER A 125 11.68 1.79 -8.88
CA SER A 125 13.10 1.71 -9.27
C SER A 125 13.73 0.40 -8.82
N LEU A 126 13.48 -0.02 -7.57
CA LEU A 126 13.96 -1.31 -7.06
C LEU A 126 13.32 -2.50 -7.81
N LEU A 127 12.05 -2.39 -8.19
CA LEU A 127 11.34 -3.43 -8.95
C LEU A 127 11.93 -3.63 -10.34
N GLY A 128 12.52 -2.58 -10.94
CA GLY A 128 13.26 -2.68 -12.20
C GLY A 128 14.52 -3.57 -12.09
N GLU A 129 15.19 -3.54 -10.94
CA GLU A 129 16.39 -4.35 -10.66
C GLU A 129 16.05 -5.73 -10.08
N TYR A 130 15.01 -5.81 -9.27
CA TYR A 130 14.57 -7.02 -8.56
C TYR A 130 13.11 -7.33 -8.90
N PRO A 131 12.81 -7.83 -10.11
CA PRO A 131 11.45 -8.04 -10.59
C PRO A 131 10.72 -9.11 -9.77
N CYS A 132 9.63 -8.72 -9.11
CA CYS A 132 8.76 -9.60 -8.34
C CYS A 132 7.29 -9.21 -8.56
N ARG A 133 6.35 -10.00 -8.04
CA ARG A 133 4.94 -9.61 -8.02
C ARG A 133 4.73 -8.51 -6.99
N TYR A 134 4.44 -7.29 -7.47
CA TYR A 134 4.34 -6.11 -6.61
C TYR A 134 3.00 -5.40 -6.77
N HIS A 135 2.44 -4.98 -5.63
CA HIS A 135 1.18 -4.24 -5.57
C HIS A 135 1.31 -2.99 -4.69
N ILE A 136 0.98 -1.85 -5.25
CA ILE A 136 0.83 -0.59 -4.54
C ILE A 136 -0.58 -0.55 -3.95
N SER A 137 -0.71 -0.65 -2.62
CA SER A 137 -2.01 -0.91 -1.99
C SER A 137 -3.01 0.22 -2.17
N GLN A 138 -2.59 1.48 -2.09
CA GLN A 138 -3.50 2.61 -2.13
C GLN A 138 -2.81 3.86 -2.70
N LEU A 139 -3.32 4.33 -3.83
CA LEU A 139 -2.93 5.59 -4.44
C LEU A 139 -3.86 6.72 -4.00
N SER A 140 -3.33 7.92 -3.84
CA SER A 140 -4.14 9.10 -3.51
C SER A 140 -3.77 10.36 -4.29
N SER A 141 -2.58 10.43 -4.90
CA SER A 141 -1.99 11.65 -5.44
C SER A 141 -1.82 11.60 -6.97
N ALA A 142 -2.13 12.69 -7.65
CA ALA A 142 -1.86 12.86 -9.09
C ALA A 142 -0.36 12.77 -9.42
N LYS A 143 0.51 13.24 -8.53
CA LYS A 143 1.98 13.12 -8.70
C LYS A 143 2.45 11.66 -8.69
N SER A 144 1.81 10.81 -7.92
CA SER A 144 2.07 9.37 -7.92
C SER A 144 1.64 8.71 -9.24
N ILE A 145 0.55 9.19 -9.84
CA ILE A 145 0.07 8.69 -11.14
C ILE A 145 1.09 8.98 -12.26
N GLU A 146 1.76 10.12 -12.21
CA GLU A 146 2.82 10.45 -13.17
C GLU A 146 3.97 9.44 -13.12
N VAL A 147 4.40 9.08 -11.91
CA VAL A 147 5.42 8.04 -11.68
C VAL A 147 4.95 6.68 -12.21
N ILE A 148 3.74 6.28 -11.89
CA ILE A 148 3.14 5.03 -12.37
C ILE A 148 3.12 4.97 -13.90
N LYS A 149 2.67 6.04 -14.56
CA LYS A 149 2.65 6.11 -16.02
C LYS A 149 4.04 6.00 -16.64
N LYS A 150 5.06 6.60 -16.01
CA LYS A 150 6.46 6.48 -16.44
C LYS A 150 6.91 5.02 -16.42
N TYR A 151 6.84 4.36 -15.27
CA TYR A 151 7.31 2.99 -15.11
C TYR A 151 6.50 1.95 -15.90
N LYS A 152 5.20 2.19 -16.11
CA LYS A 152 4.38 1.37 -17.02
C LYS A 152 4.88 1.46 -18.47
N LYS A 153 5.26 2.66 -18.95
CA LYS A 153 5.86 2.85 -20.28
C LYS A 153 7.23 2.17 -20.42
N GLU A 154 7.98 2.08 -19.33
CA GLU A 154 9.26 1.36 -19.26
C GLU A 154 9.07 -0.17 -19.20
N GLY A 155 7.83 -0.67 -19.17
CA GLY A 155 7.51 -2.09 -19.17
C GLY A 155 7.55 -2.77 -17.80
N ILE A 156 7.70 -2.01 -16.71
CA ILE A 156 7.70 -2.57 -15.35
C ILE A 156 6.31 -3.10 -15.00
N LYS A 157 6.26 -4.37 -14.57
CA LYS A 157 5.00 -5.07 -14.24
C LYS A 157 4.66 -4.90 -12.76
N PHE A 158 3.58 -4.22 -12.47
CA PHE A 158 3.02 -4.08 -11.12
C PHE A 158 1.52 -3.79 -11.21
N SER A 159 0.83 -3.95 -10.10
CA SER A 159 -0.56 -3.51 -9.95
C SER A 159 -0.66 -2.42 -8.89
N ALA A 160 -1.75 -1.66 -8.93
CA ALA A 160 -2.02 -0.62 -7.95
C ALA A 160 -3.51 -0.59 -7.61
N GLY A 161 -3.82 -0.24 -6.36
CA GLY A 161 -5.16 -0.06 -5.86
C GLY A 161 -5.44 1.39 -5.50
N VAL A 162 -6.72 1.70 -5.39
CA VAL A 162 -7.21 3.01 -4.95
C VAL A 162 -8.35 2.79 -3.96
N SER A 163 -8.39 3.59 -2.89
CA SER A 163 -9.50 3.54 -1.95
C SER A 163 -10.76 4.19 -2.54
N ILE A 164 -11.92 3.59 -2.30
CA ILE A 164 -13.20 4.19 -2.67
C ILE A 164 -13.39 5.59 -2.05
N ASN A 165 -12.82 5.84 -0.88
CA ASN A 165 -12.85 7.15 -0.25
C ASN A 165 -12.16 8.21 -1.13
N ASN A 166 -10.99 7.90 -1.69
CA ASN A 166 -10.23 8.81 -2.55
C ASN A 166 -10.83 8.96 -3.96
N LEU A 167 -11.75 8.09 -4.35
CA LEU A 167 -12.53 8.23 -5.59
C LEU A 167 -13.79 9.06 -5.40
N SER A 168 -14.42 8.96 -4.23
CA SER A 168 -15.74 9.55 -3.95
C SER A 168 -15.67 10.90 -3.24
N LEU A 169 -14.61 11.13 -2.44
CA LEU A 169 -14.45 12.28 -1.56
C LEU A 169 -13.14 13.01 -1.84
N ASN A 170 -13.09 14.29 -1.48
CA ASN A 170 -11.89 15.12 -1.52
C ASN A 170 -11.72 15.92 -0.20
N GLU A 171 -10.67 16.72 -0.09
CA GLU A 171 -10.35 17.45 1.14
C GLU A 171 -11.45 18.43 1.60
N ASN A 172 -12.32 18.93 0.68
CA ASN A 172 -13.40 19.83 1.04
C ASN A 172 -14.52 19.14 1.83
N ASP A 173 -14.68 17.82 1.67
CA ASP A 173 -15.70 17.04 2.37
C ASP A 173 -15.39 16.89 3.87
N ILE A 174 -14.14 17.15 4.30
CA ILE A 174 -13.73 17.12 5.70
C ILE A 174 -14.52 18.11 6.54
N GLY A 175 -14.88 19.28 5.96
CA GLY A 175 -15.69 20.29 6.63
C GLY A 175 -15.04 20.73 7.96
N ASP A 176 -15.87 20.98 8.98
CA ASP A 176 -15.41 21.48 10.28
C ASP A 176 -14.98 20.33 11.20
N PHE A 177 -13.71 19.91 11.10
CA PHE A 177 -13.07 18.91 11.98
C PHE A 177 -13.82 17.58 12.13
N LYS A 178 -14.39 17.05 11.05
CA LYS A 178 -15.05 15.73 11.06
C LYS A 178 -14.00 14.62 11.24
N THR A 179 -13.82 14.14 12.45
CA THR A 179 -12.79 13.14 12.80
C THR A 179 -12.92 11.82 12.05
N PHE A 180 -14.12 11.42 11.65
CA PHE A 180 -14.37 10.22 10.84
C PHE A 180 -13.88 10.35 9.40
N MET A 181 -13.54 11.56 8.93
CA MET A 181 -12.87 11.80 7.65
C MET A 181 -11.34 11.64 7.71
N LYS A 182 -10.78 11.33 8.89
CA LYS A 182 -9.37 10.98 9.01
C LYS A 182 -9.14 9.57 8.46
N VAL A 183 -8.66 9.50 7.23
CA VAL A 183 -8.36 8.25 6.51
C VAL A 183 -6.88 8.22 6.10
N SER A 184 -6.34 7.02 5.83
CA SER A 184 -5.01 6.83 5.25
C SER A 184 -5.14 5.99 3.98
N PRO A 185 -4.61 6.48 2.85
CA PRO A 185 -4.06 7.83 2.63
C PRO A 185 -5.11 8.92 2.82
N PRO A 186 -4.70 10.18 3.10
CA PRO A 186 -5.65 11.27 3.36
C PRO A 186 -6.45 11.62 2.11
N LEU A 187 -7.62 12.23 2.31
CA LEU A 187 -8.39 12.84 1.24
C LEU A 187 -7.58 13.99 0.63
N ARG A 188 -7.36 13.94 -0.68
CA ARG A 188 -6.55 14.90 -1.43
C ARG A 188 -7.45 15.94 -2.11
N LYS A 189 -6.82 16.82 -2.92
CA LYS A 189 -7.51 17.82 -3.71
C LYS A 189 -8.44 17.19 -4.75
N GLU A 190 -9.39 17.99 -5.25
CA GLU A 190 -10.32 17.53 -6.31
C GLU A 190 -9.59 17.11 -7.58
N ASP A 191 -8.46 17.76 -7.92
CA ASP A 191 -7.67 17.40 -9.09
C ASP A 191 -7.00 16.02 -8.93
N ASP A 192 -6.55 15.67 -7.72
CA ASP A 192 -6.04 14.32 -7.41
C ASP A 192 -7.14 13.28 -7.59
N ARG A 193 -8.34 13.53 -7.05
CA ARG A 193 -9.50 12.65 -7.20
C ARG A 193 -9.85 12.43 -8.67
N LYS A 194 -9.93 13.49 -9.47
CA LYS A 194 -10.20 13.39 -10.90
C LYS A 194 -9.11 12.60 -11.65
N ALA A 195 -7.85 12.80 -11.29
CA ALA A 195 -6.73 12.07 -11.89
C ALA A 195 -6.81 10.56 -11.58
N LEU A 196 -7.20 10.17 -10.36
CA LEU A 196 -7.42 8.77 -9.97
C LEU A 196 -8.56 8.13 -10.78
N ILE A 197 -9.69 8.83 -10.93
CA ILE A 197 -10.83 8.37 -11.73
C ILE A 197 -10.40 8.19 -13.20
N CYS A 198 -9.69 9.17 -13.77
CA CYS A 198 -9.18 9.07 -15.12
C CYS A 198 -8.25 7.87 -15.32
N LEU A 199 -7.38 7.58 -14.34
CA LEU A 199 -6.49 6.41 -14.37
C LEU A 199 -7.27 5.10 -14.43
N LEU A 200 -8.33 4.96 -13.64
CA LEU A 200 -9.18 3.77 -13.64
C LEU A 200 -9.86 3.53 -14.99
N TYR A 201 -10.39 4.59 -15.62
CA TYR A 201 -11.03 4.48 -16.94
C TYR A 201 -10.05 4.18 -18.08
N THR A 202 -8.78 4.52 -17.92
CA THR A 202 -7.75 4.31 -18.96
C THR A 202 -6.87 3.08 -18.69
N SER A 203 -7.05 2.42 -17.54
CA SER A 203 -6.31 1.18 -17.23
C SER A 203 -7.11 -0.03 -17.68
N PRO A 204 -6.46 -1.05 -18.30
CA PRO A 204 -7.14 -2.28 -18.63
C PRO A 204 -7.71 -2.93 -17.36
N SER A 205 -9.00 -3.25 -17.41
CA SER A 205 -9.68 -4.00 -16.35
C SER A 205 -9.33 -5.49 -16.48
N PRO A 206 -9.34 -6.27 -15.39
CA PRO A 206 -9.27 -7.73 -15.48
C PRO A 206 -10.34 -8.35 -16.40
N ARG A 207 -11.43 -7.61 -16.67
CA ARG A 207 -12.49 -8.03 -17.60
C ARG A 207 -12.16 -7.77 -19.07
N ASP A 208 -11.11 -7.01 -19.35
CA ASP A 208 -10.68 -6.68 -20.72
C ASP A 208 -9.67 -7.73 -21.27
N TRP A 209 -9.45 -8.82 -20.54
CA TRP A 209 -8.50 -9.90 -20.87
C TRP A 209 -9.17 -11.19 -21.37
N ASP A 210 -10.47 -11.14 -21.70
CA ASP A 210 -11.22 -12.26 -22.31
C ASP A 210 -11.09 -12.27 -23.83
#